data_0a7869e1c8099defb4cb9e9ea5a2ba53
#
_entry.id   0a7869e1c8099defb4cb9e9ea5a2ba53
#
_cell.length_a   1.000
_cell.length_b   1.000
_cell.length_c   1.000
_cell.angle_alpha   90.00
_cell.angle_beta   90.00
_cell.angle_gamma   90.00
#
_symmetry.space_group_name_H-M   'P 1'
#
loop_
_entity.id
_entity.type
_entity.pdbx_description
1 polymer ?
#
loop_
_entity_poly.entity_id
_entity_poly.type
_entity_poly.pdbx_seq_one_letter_code
_entity_poly.pdbx_strand_id
1 'polypeptide(L)'
;MKTLGLIGGMSWESTIPYYRIINEAVRERLGGLHSARLILYSVDFANIERLQQTDAWEEAGQVLAQAARSLEAAGAEGLALCTNTMHKVAPAIEAAMTIPLLHIADPTAAAVKQAGIRTVGLLGTRFTMEKDFYRGRLMERHGLTVIIPDLADRETVHRIIYEELCRGEVREDSRAQYRAILQRCMVAGAEGIILGCTEIGLLVKSADAPVPLFDTTYLHARSVAEWALADDPGCPSDAAPEAKRSAFYGPASATATAP
;
A
#
# COMPACT_ATOMS: atom_id res chain seq x y z
N MET A 1 -2.52 -23.07 3.48
CA MET A 1 -2.27 -21.65 3.06
C MET A 1 -2.84 -21.45 1.67
N LYS A 2 -3.65 -20.41 1.48
CA LYS A 2 -4.26 -20.02 0.20
C LYS A 2 -3.22 -19.46 -0.77
N THR A 3 -3.47 -19.59 -2.07
CA THR A 3 -2.64 -18.99 -3.12
C THR A 3 -3.07 -17.56 -3.40
N LEU A 4 -2.12 -16.63 -3.30
CA LEU A 4 -2.34 -15.19 -3.51
C LEU A 4 -2.10 -14.79 -4.95
N GLY A 5 -3.00 -13.99 -5.52
CA GLY A 5 -2.79 -13.25 -6.77
C GLY A 5 -2.38 -11.81 -6.46
N LEU A 6 -1.28 -11.35 -7.04
CA LEU A 6 -0.82 -9.96 -6.91
C LEU A 6 -0.90 -9.28 -8.28
N ILE A 7 -1.60 -8.15 -8.40
CA ILE A 7 -1.48 -7.25 -9.54
C ILE A 7 -0.50 -6.14 -9.14
N GLY A 8 0.71 -6.20 -9.69
CA GLY A 8 1.81 -5.28 -9.40
C GLY A 8 2.29 -4.54 -10.63
N GLY A 9 3.47 -3.91 -10.53
CA GLY A 9 4.10 -3.15 -11.61
C GLY A 9 3.69 -1.66 -11.68
N MET A 10 3.00 -1.15 -10.66
CA MET A 10 2.47 0.22 -10.62
C MET A 10 2.94 1.05 -9.40
N SER A 11 4.19 1.28 -9.08
CA SER A 11 5.35 0.86 -9.87
C SER A 11 5.85 -0.54 -9.50
N TRP A 12 6.87 -1.04 -10.24
CA TRP A 12 7.57 -2.27 -9.86
C TRP A 12 8.41 -2.07 -8.58
N GLU A 13 8.91 -0.86 -8.33
CA GLU A 13 9.63 -0.46 -7.12
C GLU A 13 8.84 -0.75 -5.84
N SER A 14 7.54 -0.45 -5.86
CA SER A 14 6.65 -0.72 -4.73
C SER A 14 6.14 -2.16 -4.68
N THR A 15 6.22 -2.90 -5.79
CA THR A 15 5.80 -4.30 -5.86
C THR A 15 6.80 -5.24 -5.16
N ILE A 16 8.10 -4.93 -5.23
CA ILE A 16 9.15 -5.68 -4.53
C ILE A 16 8.91 -5.77 -3.02
N PRO A 17 8.60 -4.67 -2.31
CA PRO A 17 8.21 -4.72 -0.90
C PRO A 17 7.04 -5.67 -0.61
N TYR A 18 6.01 -5.74 -1.46
CA TYR A 18 4.91 -6.68 -1.27
C TYR A 18 5.38 -8.13 -1.22
N TYR A 19 6.18 -8.54 -2.21
CA TYR A 19 6.74 -9.89 -2.24
C TYR A 19 7.52 -10.21 -0.97
N ARG A 20 8.39 -9.29 -0.54
CA ARG A 20 9.21 -9.46 0.66
C ARG A 20 8.37 -9.54 1.92
N ILE A 21 7.47 -8.56 2.16
CA ILE A 21 6.68 -8.46 3.39
C ILE A 21 5.76 -9.67 3.54
N ILE A 22 5.11 -10.12 2.46
CA ILE A 22 4.24 -11.30 2.48
C ILE A 22 5.04 -12.55 2.86
N ASN A 23 6.22 -12.77 2.26
CA ASN A 23 7.07 -13.91 2.58
C ASN A 23 7.64 -13.86 3.99
N GLU A 24 8.04 -12.66 4.47
CA GLU A 24 8.48 -12.44 5.85
C GLU A 24 7.35 -12.79 6.84
N ALA A 25 6.12 -12.33 6.57
CA ALA A 25 4.97 -12.64 7.40
C ALA A 25 4.64 -14.14 7.46
N VAL A 26 4.70 -14.83 6.33
CA VAL A 26 4.51 -16.28 6.28
C VAL A 26 5.60 -17.01 7.06
N ARG A 27 6.87 -16.63 6.88
CA ARG A 27 8.00 -17.22 7.61
C ARG A 27 7.91 -16.96 9.11
N GLU A 28 7.50 -15.76 9.52
CA GLU A 28 7.29 -15.43 10.93
C GLU A 28 6.21 -16.32 11.59
N ARG A 29 5.18 -16.66 10.82
CA ARG A 29 4.04 -17.42 11.33
C ARG A 29 4.25 -18.94 11.34
N LEU A 30 4.84 -19.48 10.27
CA LEU A 30 5.01 -20.91 10.07
C LEU A 30 6.44 -21.42 10.37
N GLY A 31 7.43 -20.52 10.38
CA GLY A 31 8.83 -20.86 10.66
C GLY A 31 9.54 -21.53 9.48
N GLY A 32 10.79 -21.97 9.74
CA GLY A 32 11.58 -22.78 8.81
C GLY A 32 11.75 -22.18 7.42
N LEU A 33 11.55 -22.99 6.40
CA LEU A 33 11.66 -22.62 4.99
C LEU A 33 10.33 -22.24 4.33
N HIS A 34 9.27 -22.00 5.13
CA HIS A 34 7.99 -21.60 4.59
C HIS A 34 8.04 -20.26 3.87
N SER A 35 7.40 -20.19 2.72
CA SER A 35 7.21 -19.00 1.90
C SER A 35 5.77 -18.95 1.39
N ALA A 36 5.32 -17.78 0.97
CA ALA A 36 3.97 -17.60 0.45
C ALA A 36 3.77 -18.30 -0.90
N ARG A 37 2.59 -18.88 -1.09
CA ARG A 37 2.13 -19.32 -2.40
C ARG A 37 1.54 -18.11 -3.10
N LEU A 38 2.23 -17.56 -4.10
CA LEU A 38 1.76 -16.36 -4.79
C LEU A 38 2.05 -16.40 -6.29
N ILE A 39 1.19 -15.72 -7.04
CA ILE A 39 1.30 -15.48 -8.48
C ILE A 39 1.32 -13.97 -8.68
N LEU A 40 2.31 -13.45 -9.37
CA LEU A 40 2.44 -12.01 -9.66
C LEU A 40 2.14 -11.77 -11.14
N TYR A 41 1.15 -10.90 -11.40
CA TYR A 41 0.93 -10.28 -12.69
C TYR A 41 1.46 -8.85 -12.64
N SER A 42 2.60 -8.61 -13.28
CA SER A 42 3.22 -7.28 -13.34
C SER A 42 2.82 -6.57 -14.64
N VAL A 43 2.15 -5.42 -14.53
CA VAL A 43 1.78 -4.59 -15.67
C VAL A 43 2.91 -3.63 -16.05
N ASP A 44 2.88 -3.11 -17.28
CA ASP A 44 3.72 -1.98 -17.66
C ASP A 44 3.08 -0.68 -17.16
N PHE A 45 3.78 0.00 -16.23
CA PHE A 45 3.26 1.20 -15.58
C PHE A 45 3.09 2.37 -16.55
N ALA A 46 3.91 2.49 -17.59
CA ALA A 46 3.78 3.57 -18.58
C ALA A 46 2.40 3.55 -19.25
N ASN A 47 1.86 2.37 -19.52
CA ASN A 47 0.52 2.23 -20.08
C ASN A 47 -0.57 2.66 -19.08
N ILE A 48 -0.46 2.22 -17.82
CA ILE A 48 -1.43 2.57 -16.78
C ILE A 48 -1.37 4.07 -16.46
N GLU A 49 -0.17 4.63 -16.35
CA GLU A 49 0.04 6.05 -16.08
C GLU A 49 -0.56 6.93 -17.19
N ARG A 50 -0.34 6.58 -18.46
CA ARG A 50 -0.97 7.25 -19.59
C ARG A 50 -2.51 7.27 -19.46
N LEU A 51 -3.12 6.14 -19.10
CA LEU A 51 -4.56 6.04 -18.89
C LEU A 51 -5.05 6.90 -17.72
N GLN A 52 -4.27 6.99 -16.64
CA GLN A 52 -4.56 7.88 -15.51
C GLN A 52 -4.51 9.36 -15.93
N GLN A 53 -3.50 9.76 -16.70
CA GLN A 53 -3.34 11.14 -17.15
C GLN A 53 -4.41 11.58 -18.15
N THR A 54 -4.87 10.68 -18.99
CA THR A 54 -5.94 10.94 -19.99
C THR A 54 -7.35 10.73 -19.43
N ASP A 55 -7.49 10.47 -18.10
CA ASP A 55 -8.75 10.15 -17.43
C ASP A 55 -9.50 8.92 -18.03
N ALA A 56 -8.77 8.03 -18.72
CA ALA A 56 -9.30 6.82 -19.36
C ALA A 56 -9.46 5.67 -18.35
N TRP A 57 -10.22 5.91 -17.28
CA TRP A 57 -10.35 4.95 -16.15
C TRP A 57 -11.09 3.68 -16.52
N GLU A 58 -12.01 3.74 -17.47
CA GLU A 58 -12.71 2.54 -17.94
C GLU A 58 -11.74 1.57 -18.62
N GLU A 59 -10.89 2.07 -19.52
CA GLU A 59 -9.84 1.28 -20.19
C GLU A 59 -8.85 0.72 -19.17
N ALA A 60 -8.42 1.53 -18.20
CA ALA A 60 -7.57 1.07 -17.10
C ALA A 60 -8.23 -0.05 -16.28
N GLY A 61 -9.54 0.07 -16.03
CA GLY A 61 -10.33 -0.97 -15.38
C GLY A 61 -10.35 -2.28 -16.18
N GLN A 62 -10.51 -2.21 -17.49
CA GLN A 62 -10.50 -3.38 -18.37
C GLN A 62 -9.14 -4.09 -18.39
N VAL A 63 -8.04 -3.33 -18.42
CA VAL A 63 -6.67 -3.89 -18.35
C VAL A 63 -6.46 -4.65 -17.03
N LEU A 64 -6.82 -4.06 -15.90
CA LEU A 64 -6.63 -4.69 -14.60
C LEU A 64 -7.64 -5.83 -14.35
N ALA A 65 -8.85 -5.74 -14.88
CA ALA A 65 -9.81 -6.83 -14.87
C ALA A 65 -9.30 -8.06 -15.66
N GLN A 66 -8.61 -7.84 -16.80
CA GLN A 66 -7.97 -8.92 -17.53
C GLN A 66 -6.83 -9.56 -16.73
N ALA A 67 -6.00 -8.76 -16.04
CA ALA A 67 -4.97 -9.28 -15.15
C ALA A 67 -5.57 -10.12 -14.01
N ALA A 68 -6.69 -9.68 -13.43
CA ALA A 68 -7.40 -10.40 -12.38
C ALA A 68 -7.91 -11.77 -12.86
N ARG A 69 -8.55 -11.83 -14.02
CA ARG A 69 -8.99 -13.10 -14.64
C ARG A 69 -7.82 -14.05 -14.89
N SER A 70 -6.68 -13.53 -15.34
CA SER A 70 -5.48 -14.34 -15.57
C SER A 70 -4.95 -14.95 -14.27
N LEU A 71 -4.96 -14.20 -13.18
CA LEU A 71 -4.54 -14.66 -11.86
C LEU A 71 -5.50 -15.72 -11.29
N GLU A 72 -6.81 -15.49 -11.39
CA GLU A 72 -7.82 -16.46 -10.97
C GLU A 72 -7.69 -17.76 -11.77
N ALA A 73 -7.56 -17.67 -13.11
CA ALA A 73 -7.35 -18.85 -13.96
C ALA A 73 -6.04 -19.61 -13.66
N ALA A 74 -5.02 -18.90 -13.16
CA ALA A 74 -3.76 -19.51 -12.71
C ALA A 74 -3.85 -20.13 -11.31
N GLY A 75 -5.02 -20.05 -10.64
CA GLY A 75 -5.28 -20.69 -9.35
C GLY A 75 -5.10 -19.77 -8.13
N ALA A 76 -5.13 -18.46 -8.30
CA ALA A 76 -5.24 -17.55 -7.18
C ALA A 76 -6.59 -17.70 -6.48
N GLU A 77 -6.60 -17.66 -5.15
CA GLU A 77 -7.80 -17.81 -4.30
C GLU A 77 -8.24 -16.47 -3.70
N GLY A 78 -7.39 -15.45 -3.76
CA GLY A 78 -7.67 -14.08 -3.39
C GLY A 78 -6.67 -13.14 -4.07
N LEU A 79 -7.07 -11.89 -4.28
CA LEU A 79 -6.32 -10.93 -5.07
C LEU A 79 -5.97 -9.70 -4.27
N ALA A 80 -4.72 -9.22 -4.39
CA ALA A 80 -4.25 -7.94 -3.90
C ALA A 80 -3.77 -7.07 -5.05
N LEU A 81 -4.25 -5.82 -5.05
CA LEU A 81 -3.83 -4.78 -5.99
C LEU A 81 -2.73 -3.94 -5.32
N CYS A 82 -1.48 -4.08 -5.78
CA CYS A 82 -0.29 -3.51 -5.14
C CYS A 82 -0.10 -2.00 -5.41
N THR A 83 -1.17 -1.22 -5.28
CA THR A 83 -1.20 0.23 -5.50
C THR A 83 -2.42 0.85 -4.83
N ASN A 84 -2.34 2.10 -4.39
CA ASN A 84 -3.51 2.81 -3.86
C ASN A 84 -4.40 3.37 -4.99
N THR A 85 -3.82 4.08 -5.95
CA THR A 85 -4.56 4.84 -6.97
C THR A 85 -5.51 3.97 -7.79
N MET A 86 -5.08 2.78 -8.18
CA MET A 86 -5.89 1.93 -9.05
C MET A 86 -7.05 1.22 -8.33
N HIS A 87 -7.16 1.34 -7.01
CA HIS A 87 -8.41 0.98 -6.33
C HIS A 87 -9.61 1.83 -6.77
N LYS A 88 -9.38 2.91 -7.52
CA LYS A 88 -10.45 3.65 -8.22
C LYS A 88 -11.24 2.75 -9.18
N VAL A 89 -10.58 1.76 -9.77
CA VAL A 89 -11.22 0.81 -10.69
C VAL A 89 -11.49 -0.57 -10.04
N ALA A 90 -11.43 -0.66 -8.72
CA ALA A 90 -11.74 -1.89 -7.98
C ALA A 90 -13.08 -2.51 -8.37
N PRO A 91 -14.19 -1.77 -8.59
CA PRO A 91 -15.45 -2.36 -9.03
C PRO A 91 -15.36 -3.12 -10.36
N ALA A 92 -14.55 -2.65 -11.31
CA ALA A 92 -14.35 -3.35 -12.59
C ALA A 92 -13.53 -4.63 -12.41
N ILE A 93 -12.57 -4.64 -11.49
CA ILE A 93 -11.77 -5.81 -11.13
C ILE A 93 -12.65 -6.85 -10.44
N GLU A 94 -13.42 -6.43 -9.41
CA GLU A 94 -14.32 -7.31 -8.65
C GLU A 94 -15.40 -7.94 -9.54
N ALA A 95 -15.95 -7.18 -10.49
CA ALA A 95 -16.95 -7.70 -11.44
C ALA A 95 -16.39 -8.74 -12.44
N ALA A 96 -15.06 -8.82 -12.57
CA ALA A 96 -14.40 -9.68 -13.55
C ALA A 96 -13.95 -11.04 -13.00
N MET A 97 -14.07 -11.27 -11.70
CA MET A 97 -13.60 -12.48 -11.00
C MET A 97 -14.59 -12.92 -9.92
N THR A 98 -14.40 -14.15 -9.40
CA THR A 98 -15.21 -14.70 -8.31
C THR A 98 -14.46 -14.70 -6.96
N ILE A 99 -13.15 -14.63 -7.00
CA ILE A 99 -12.30 -14.56 -5.81
C ILE A 99 -12.31 -13.14 -5.18
N PRO A 100 -12.09 -13.01 -3.86
CA PRO A 100 -12.15 -11.71 -3.19
C PRO A 100 -10.98 -10.81 -3.56
N LEU A 101 -11.26 -9.51 -3.76
CA LEU A 101 -10.25 -8.45 -3.77
C LEU A 101 -10.02 -7.98 -2.33
N LEU A 102 -8.77 -8.13 -1.86
CA LEU A 102 -8.33 -7.65 -0.55
C LEU A 102 -7.99 -6.15 -0.68
N HIS A 103 -8.88 -5.29 -0.18
CA HIS A 103 -8.80 -3.86 -0.46
C HIS A 103 -7.82 -3.14 0.49
N ILE A 104 -6.85 -2.39 -0.06
CA ILE A 104 -5.75 -1.74 0.68
C ILE A 104 -6.19 -0.75 1.78
N ALA A 105 -7.34 -0.11 1.64
CA ALA A 105 -7.84 0.85 2.64
C ALA A 105 -8.33 0.17 3.93
N ASP A 106 -8.80 -1.09 3.86
CA ASP A 106 -9.41 -1.75 5.00
C ASP A 106 -8.40 -2.07 6.13
N PRO A 107 -7.25 -2.71 5.87
CA PRO A 107 -6.24 -2.92 6.91
C PRO A 107 -5.62 -1.60 7.40
N THR A 108 -5.54 -0.58 6.53
CA THR A 108 -5.10 0.75 6.94
C THR A 108 -6.06 1.36 7.96
N ALA A 109 -7.35 1.33 7.68
CA ALA A 109 -8.38 1.83 8.60
C ALA A 109 -8.43 1.03 9.92
N ALA A 110 -8.24 -0.29 9.85
CA ALA A 110 -8.17 -1.14 11.04
C ALA A 110 -6.99 -0.73 11.93
N ALA A 111 -5.79 -0.51 11.36
CA ALA A 111 -4.61 -0.09 12.10
C ALA A 111 -4.78 1.31 12.73
N VAL A 112 -5.38 2.25 12.02
CA VAL A 112 -5.70 3.59 12.55
C VAL A 112 -6.62 3.49 13.77
N LYS A 113 -7.70 2.69 13.67
CA LYS A 113 -8.63 2.46 14.78
C LYS A 113 -7.98 1.77 15.98
N GLN A 114 -7.13 0.78 15.71
CA GLN A 114 -6.38 0.06 16.75
C GLN A 114 -5.43 1.00 17.52
N ALA A 115 -4.89 2.02 16.86
CA ALA A 115 -4.11 3.08 17.50
C ALA A 115 -4.95 4.09 18.29
N GLY A 116 -6.29 3.96 18.32
CA GLY A 116 -7.19 4.88 18.99
C GLY A 116 -7.39 6.22 18.27
N ILE A 117 -6.96 6.32 17.01
CA ILE A 117 -6.95 7.54 16.19
C ILE A 117 -8.24 7.63 15.38
N ARG A 118 -8.79 8.84 15.24
CA ARG A 118 -9.98 9.12 14.43
C ARG A 118 -9.72 10.08 13.29
N THR A 119 -8.76 11.00 13.45
CA THR A 119 -8.46 12.03 12.47
C THR A 119 -7.08 11.77 11.88
N VAL A 120 -7.01 11.54 10.57
CA VAL A 120 -5.78 11.21 9.86
C VAL A 120 -5.50 12.18 8.72
N GLY A 121 -4.23 12.51 8.53
CA GLY A 121 -3.74 13.12 7.29
C GLY A 121 -3.58 12.04 6.22
N LEU A 122 -3.97 12.32 4.99
CA LEU A 122 -3.79 11.43 3.85
C LEU A 122 -2.84 12.06 2.84
N LEU A 123 -1.68 11.43 2.64
CA LEU A 123 -0.72 11.78 1.59
C LEU A 123 -0.70 10.68 0.52
N GLY A 124 -0.76 11.07 -0.74
CA GLY A 124 -0.76 10.14 -1.86
C GLY A 124 -0.73 10.86 -3.20
N THR A 125 -1.02 10.15 -4.28
CA THR A 125 -1.23 10.82 -5.56
C THR A 125 -2.44 11.77 -5.48
N ARG A 126 -2.50 12.76 -6.37
CA ARG A 126 -3.68 13.63 -6.48
C ARG A 126 -4.99 12.83 -6.52
N PHE A 127 -4.99 11.71 -7.25
CA PHE A 127 -6.18 10.85 -7.37
C PHE A 127 -6.57 10.23 -6.02
N THR A 128 -5.61 9.75 -5.23
CA THR A 128 -5.87 9.15 -3.91
C THR A 128 -6.35 10.19 -2.90
N MET A 129 -5.80 11.40 -2.93
CA MET A 129 -6.17 12.48 -2.01
C MET A 129 -7.53 13.09 -2.35
N GLU A 130 -7.84 13.33 -3.64
CA GLU A 130 -8.99 14.15 -4.08
C GLU A 130 -10.23 13.34 -4.45
N LYS A 131 -10.07 12.09 -4.94
CA LYS A 131 -11.20 11.27 -5.37
C LYS A 131 -11.77 10.43 -4.23
N ASP A 132 -13.07 10.13 -4.29
CA ASP A 132 -13.79 9.50 -3.18
C ASP A 132 -13.52 8.00 -3.01
N PHE A 133 -12.96 7.32 -4.01
CA PHE A 133 -12.74 5.87 -3.96
C PHE A 133 -11.89 5.40 -2.76
N TYR A 134 -10.96 6.22 -2.30
CA TYR A 134 -10.11 5.92 -1.15
C TYR A 134 -10.58 6.68 0.10
N ARG A 135 -10.63 8.00 0.01
CA ARG A 135 -11.07 8.87 1.12
C ARG A 135 -12.51 8.56 1.55
N GLY A 136 -13.43 8.43 0.60
CA GLY A 136 -14.82 8.06 0.87
C GLY A 136 -14.93 6.73 1.60
N ARG A 137 -14.15 5.70 1.17
CA ARG A 137 -14.14 4.40 1.86
C ARG A 137 -13.67 4.52 3.31
N LEU A 138 -12.63 5.30 3.60
CA LEU A 138 -12.16 5.56 4.97
C LEU A 138 -13.22 6.27 5.83
N MET A 139 -13.92 7.24 5.25
CA MET A 139 -14.93 8.02 5.94
C MET A 139 -16.24 7.25 6.12
N GLU A 140 -16.81 6.70 5.04
CA GLU A 140 -18.13 6.10 5.02
C GLU A 140 -18.18 4.71 5.65
N ARG A 141 -17.19 3.84 5.33
CA ARG A 141 -17.15 2.47 5.87
C ARG A 141 -16.45 2.38 7.22
N HIS A 142 -15.47 3.25 7.46
CA HIS A 142 -14.64 3.13 8.64
C HIS A 142 -14.83 4.25 9.66
N GLY A 143 -15.59 5.32 9.33
CA GLY A 143 -15.91 6.42 10.25
C GLY A 143 -14.70 7.27 10.64
N LEU A 144 -13.67 7.34 9.79
CA LEU A 144 -12.48 8.17 10.02
C LEU A 144 -12.72 9.59 9.48
N THR A 145 -12.12 10.57 10.11
CA THR A 145 -12.00 11.93 9.58
C THR A 145 -10.68 12.02 8.79
N VAL A 146 -10.76 12.43 7.52
CA VAL A 146 -9.60 12.48 6.63
C VAL A 146 -9.27 13.91 6.25
N ILE A 147 -8.08 14.38 6.63
CA ILE A 147 -7.50 15.66 6.25
C ILE A 147 -6.59 15.43 5.06
N ILE A 148 -6.71 16.25 4.02
CA ILE A 148 -5.76 16.29 2.90
C ILE A 148 -5.02 17.64 2.91
N PRO A 149 -3.78 17.70 2.43
CA PRO A 149 -3.04 18.96 2.31
C PRO A 149 -3.75 20.00 1.43
N ASP A 150 -3.33 21.24 1.50
CA ASP A 150 -3.77 22.27 0.56
C ASP A 150 -3.33 21.95 -0.88
N LEU A 151 -3.80 22.75 -1.85
CA LEU A 151 -3.56 22.47 -3.28
C LEU A 151 -2.07 22.44 -3.62
N ALA A 152 -1.29 23.41 -3.13
CA ALA A 152 0.14 23.52 -3.44
C ALA A 152 0.93 22.32 -2.89
N ASP A 153 0.58 21.88 -1.69
CA ASP A 153 1.17 20.71 -1.05
C ASP A 153 0.79 19.40 -1.78
N ARG A 154 -0.48 19.28 -2.21
CA ARG A 154 -0.93 18.12 -2.98
C ARG A 154 -0.18 18.00 -4.33
N GLU A 155 0.03 19.12 -5.01
CA GLU A 155 0.81 19.18 -6.24
C GLU A 155 2.27 18.77 -5.99
N THR A 156 2.87 19.26 -4.91
CA THR A 156 4.23 18.89 -4.50
C THR A 156 4.34 17.40 -4.21
N VAL A 157 3.43 16.84 -3.42
CA VAL A 157 3.39 15.40 -3.11
C VAL A 157 3.23 14.57 -4.39
N HIS A 158 2.30 14.97 -5.26
CA HIS A 158 2.03 14.27 -6.52
C HIS A 158 3.25 14.26 -7.45
N ARG A 159 3.90 15.42 -7.62
CA ARG A 159 5.12 15.57 -8.43
C ARG A 159 6.25 14.69 -7.92
N ILE A 160 6.56 14.74 -6.63
CA ILE A 160 7.63 13.93 -6.03
C ILE A 160 7.34 12.43 -6.22
N ILE A 161 6.09 11.99 -6.09
CA ILE A 161 5.73 10.58 -6.33
C ILE A 161 6.09 10.16 -7.76
N TYR A 162 5.62 10.89 -8.78
CA TYR A 162 5.78 10.45 -10.17
C TYR A 162 7.17 10.75 -10.76
N GLU A 163 7.76 11.89 -10.41
CA GLU A 163 9.02 12.32 -11.01
C GLU A 163 10.25 11.74 -10.30
N GLU A 164 10.11 11.30 -9.03
CA GLU A 164 11.21 10.81 -8.22
C GLU A 164 10.94 9.39 -7.71
N LEU A 165 9.98 9.20 -6.81
CA LEU A 165 9.80 7.93 -6.09
C LEU A 165 9.44 6.75 -6.99
N CYS A 166 8.57 6.93 -7.99
CA CYS A 166 8.23 5.90 -8.98
C CYS A 166 9.41 5.53 -9.90
N ARG A 167 10.48 6.31 -9.88
CA ARG A 167 11.74 6.05 -10.59
C ARG A 167 12.84 5.53 -9.67
N GLY A 168 12.51 5.24 -8.40
CA GLY A 168 13.47 4.80 -7.40
C GLY A 168 14.38 5.90 -6.85
N GLU A 169 14.11 7.19 -7.18
CA GLU A 169 14.89 8.32 -6.70
C GLU A 169 14.41 8.78 -5.33
N VAL A 170 15.30 8.81 -4.34
CA VAL A 170 15.04 9.29 -2.97
C VAL A 170 15.97 10.47 -2.70
N ARG A 171 15.37 11.67 -2.53
CA ARG A 171 16.12 12.94 -2.36
C ARG A 171 15.83 13.56 -1.00
N GLU A 172 16.88 14.09 -0.35
CA GLU A 172 16.74 14.68 1.00
C GLU A 172 15.98 16.02 0.98
N ASP A 173 16.09 16.81 -0.09
CA ASP A 173 15.28 18.02 -0.26
C ASP A 173 13.79 17.71 -0.41
N SER A 174 13.44 16.64 -1.11
CA SER A 174 12.06 16.14 -1.20
C SER A 174 11.57 15.61 0.16
N ARG A 175 12.44 14.96 0.94
CA ARG A 175 12.11 14.56 2.31
C ARG A 175 11.84 15.76 3.21
N ALA A 176 12.64 16.84 3.08
CA ALA A 176 12.41 18.07 3.84
C ALA A 176 11.06 18.71 3.49
N GLN A 177 10.65 18.71 2.20
CA GLN A 177 9.33 19.17 1.78
C GLN A 177 8.22 18.31 2.40
N TYR A 178 8.35 16.97 2.39
CA TYR A 178 7.39 16.08 3.04
C TYR A 178 7.27 16.36 4.53
N ARG A 179 8.38 16.54 5.26
CA ARG A 179 8.35 16.90 6.70
C ARG A 179 7.54 18.18 6.95
N ALA A 180 7.71 19.20 6.11
CA ALA A 180 6.93 20.43 6.22
C ALA A 180 5.43 20.21 5.95
N ILE A 181 5.09 19.38 4.97
CA ILE A 181 3.69 19.01 4.66
C ILE A 181 3.08 18.19 5.79
N LEU A 182 3.80 17.21 6.33
CA LEU A 182 3.38 16.43 7.51
C LEU A 182 3.06 17.36 8.69
N GLN A 183 3.93 18.33 8.95
CA GLN A 183 3.73 19.31 10.02
C GLN A 183 2.45 20.14 9.81
N ARG A 184 2.15 20.56 8.58
CA ARG A 184 0.90 21.30 8.27
C ARG A 184 -0.33 20.41 8.47
N CYS A 185 -0.30 19.14 8.10
CA CYS A 185 -1.39 18.21 8.38
C CYS A 185 -1.65 18.05 9.88
N MET A 186 -0.60 17.96 10.70
CA MET A 186 -0.71 17.89 12.16
C MET A 186 -1.30 19.17 12.75
N VAL A 187 -0.86 20.34 12.28
CA VAL A 187 -1.43 21.64 12.69
C VAL A 187 -2.93 21.72 12.32
N ALA A 188 -3.34 21.10 11.21
CA ALA A 188 -4.74 21.01 10.81
C ALA A 188 -5.54 19.96 11.61
N GLY A 189 -4.91 19.26 12.57
CA GLY A 189 -5.59 18.34 13.49
C GLY A 189 -5.39 16.85 13.17
N ALA A 190 -4.47 16.48 12.28
CA ALA A 190 -4.17 15.07 12.03
C ALA A 190 -3.44 14.46 13.24
N GLU A 191 -3.99 13.39 13.80
CA GLU A 191 -3.44 12.62 14.92
C GLU A 191 -2.50 11.49 14.44
N GLY A 192 -2.54 11.18 13.14
CA GLY A 192 -1.69 10.23 12.44
C GLY A 192 -1.74 10.48 10.94
N ILE A 193 -0.80 9.91 10.19
CA ILE A 193 -0.68 10.14 8.74
C ILE A 193 -0.74 8.81 8.00
N ILE A 194 -1.63 8.72 7.01
CA ILE A 194 -1.66 7.61 6.05
C ILE A 194 -0.74 7.94 4.87
N LEU A 195 0.24 7.07 4.66
CA LEU A 195 1.10 7.10 3.48
C LEU A 195 0.38 6.37 2.33
N GLY A 196 -0.54 7.09 1.69
CA GLY A 196 -1.48 6.59 0.68
C GLY A 196 -0.87 6.47 -0.73
N CYS A 197 0.43 6.29 -0.82
CA CYS A 197 1.15 5.85 -2.00
C CYS A 197 2.24 4.89 -1.56
N THR A 198 2.35 3.79 -2.26
CA THR A 198 3.24 2.68 -1.92
C THR A 198 4.72 3.07 -1.92
N GLU A 199 5.08 4.12 -2.64
CA GLU A 199 6.44 4.64 -2.75
C GLU A 199 6.81 5.65 -1.65
N ILE A 200 5.83 6.30 -0.98
CA ILE A 200 6.14 7.30 0.06
C ILE A 200 6.97 6.69 1.20
N GLY A 201 6.72 5.42 1.54
CA GLY A 201 7.51 4.69 2.54
C GLY A 201 9.00 4.54 2.18
N LEU A 202 9.40 4.73 0.92
CA LEU A 202 10.81 4.79 0.53
C LEU A 202 11.48 6.07 1.06
N LEU A 203 10.77 7.19 1.05
CA LEU A 203 11.24 8.52 1.44
C LEU A 203 11.00 8.83 2.92
N VAL A 204 9.75 8.70 3.38
CA VAL A 204 9.30 9.11 4.71
C VAL A 204 9.44 7.96 5.70
N LYS A 205 10.03 8.23 6.86
CA LYS A 205 10.26 7.27 7.94
C LYS A 205 9.59 7.73 9.23
N SER A 206 9.48 6.84 10.21
CA SER A 206 8.87 7.15 11.52
C SER A 206 9.52 8.34 12.24
N ALA A 207 10.81 8.58 11.99
CA ALA A 207 11.52 9.73 12.55
C ALA A 207 11.14 11.08 11.91
N ASP A 208 10.43 11.08 10.79
CA ASP A 208 10.04 12.28 10.06
C ASP A 208 8.76 12.94 10.61
N ALA A 209 8.03 12.27 11.51
CA ALA A 209 6.84 12.83 12.15
C ALA A 209 6.71 12.35 13.62
N PRO A 210 6.23 13.21 14.53
CA PRO A 210 5.98 12.84 15.92
C PRO A 210 4.67 12.04 16.13
N VAL A 211 3.87 11.86 15.08
CA VAL A 211 2.62 11.09 15.08
C VAL A 211 2.79 9.77 14.32
N PRO A 212 1.94 8.76 14.60
CA PRO A 212 2.00 7.49 13.88
C PRO A 212 1.88 7.66 12.36
N LEU A 213 2.73 6.93 11.62
CA LEU A 213 2.67 6.82 10.18
C LEU A 213 2.09 5.45 9.80
N PHE A 214 1.06 5.44 8.97
CA PHE A 214 0.40 4.23 8.49
C PHE A 214 0.85 3.95 7.04
N ASP A 215 1.84 3.09 6.90
CA ASP A 215 2.34 2.63 5.59
C ASP A 215 1.34 1.63 5.00
N THR A 216 0.63 2.07 3.97
CA THR A 216 -0.41 1.28 3.31
C THR A 216 0.14 0.01 2.66
N THR A 217 1.38 0.03 2.16
CA THR A 217 2.05 -1.14 1.58
C THR A 217 2.28 -2.22 2.63
N TYR A 218 2.87 -1.82 3.75
CA TYR A 218 3.18 -2.74 4.85
C TYR A 218 1.91 -3.35 5.44
N LEU A 219 0.93 -2.50 5.76
CA LEU A 219 -0.34 -2.93 6.36
C LEU A 219 -1.13 -3.86 5.43
N HIS A 220 -1.19 -3.53 4.14
CA HIS A 220 -1.88 -4.34 3.15
C HIS A 220 -1.17 -5.69 2.93
N ALA A 221 0.13 -5.69 2.69
CA ALA A 221 0.90 -6.91 2.48
C ALA A 221 0.83 -7.88 3.67
N ARG A 222 0.89 -7.36 4.91
CA ARG A 222 0.70 -8.15 6.14
C ARG A 222 -0.70 -8.74 6.22
N SER A 223 -1.74 -7.93 5.98
CA SER A 223 -3.14 -8.39 5.99
C SER A 223 -3.42 -9.45 4.92
N VAL A 224 -2.82 -9.30 3.74
CA VAL A 224 -2.91 -10.29 2.64
C VAL A 224 -2.27 -11.61 3.05
N ALA A 225 -1.12 -11.59 3.70
CA ALA A 225 -0.46 -12.79 4.22
C ALA A 225 -1.31 -13.47 5.33
N GLU A 226 -1.86 -12.69 6.26
CA GLU A 226 -2.74 -13.18 7.32
C GLU A 226 -4.00 -13.84 6.75
N TRP A 227 -4.60 -13.23 5.72
CA TRP A 227 -5.75 -13.80 5.02
C TRP A 227 -5.39 -15.14 4.36
N ALA A 228 -4.22 -15.26 3.76
CA ALA A 228 -3.78 -16.52 3.14
C ALA A 228 -3.54 -17.64 4.16
N LEU A 229 -3.19 -17.28 5.39
CA LEU A 229 -2.89 -18.20 6.48
C LEU A 229 -4.11 -18.55 7.36
N ALA A 230 -5.23 -17.85 7.23
CA ALA A 230 -6.37 -17.96 8.15
C ALA A 230 -6.93 -19.38 8.32
N ASP A 231 -6.88 -20.20 7.25
CA ASP A 231 -7.38 -21.59 7.26
C ASP A 231 -6.22 -22.62 7.28
N ASP A 232 -4.99 -22.23 7.60
CA ASP A 232 -3.86 -23.16 7.62
C ASP A 232 -3.83 -23.95 8.94
N PRO A 233 -3.98 -25.30 8.91
CA PRO A 233 -3.98 -26.10 10.13
C PRO A 233 -2.64 -26.12 10.86
N GLY A 234 -1.56 -25.69 10.22
CA GLY A 234 -0.25 -25.49 10.86
C GLY A 234 -0.12 -24.16 11.60
N CYS A 235 -1.15 -23.28 11.52
CA CYS A 235 -1.18 -22.00 12.18
C CYS A 235 -1.71 -22.16 13.62
N PRO A 236 -0.93 -21.85 14.68
CA PRO A 236 -1.46 -21.85 16.04
C PRO A 236 -2.65 -20.89 16.14
N SER A 237 -3.81 -21.38 16.59
CA SER A 237 -5.08 -20.64 16.64
C SER A 237 -5.10 -19.46 17.62
N ASP A 238 -4.05 -19.29 18.46
CA ASP A 238 -4.01 -18.33 19.57
C ASP A 238 -2.69 -17.58 19.65
N ALA A 239 -2.36 -16.77 18.65
CA ALA A 239 -1.39 -15.71 18.81
C ALA A 239 -2.03 -14.39 18.37
N ALA A 240 -2.68 -13.72 19.34
CA ALA A 240 -2.90 -12.28 19.19
C ALA A 240 -1.57 -11.63 18.83
N PRO A 241 -1.51 -10.73 17.84
CA PRO A 241 -0.26 -10.07 17.48
C PRO A 241 0.21 -9.24 18.67
N GLU A 242 1.21 -9.75 19.40
CA GLU A 242 1.97 -8.89 20.29
C GLU A 242 2.57 -7.77 19.46
N ALA A 243 2.08 -6.57 19.70
CA ALA A 243 2.59 -5.35 19.12
C ALA A 243 4.04 -5.14 19.57
N LYS A 244 5.00 -5.75 18.86
CA LYS A 244 6.38 -5.31 18.92
C LYS A 244 6.46 -3.93 18.26
N ARG A 245 6.40 -2.93 19.12
CA ARG A 245 6.69 -1.54 18.82
C ARG A 245 8.09 -1.43 18.24
N SER A 246 8.18 -0.63 17.19
CA SER A 246 9.35 0.05 16.65
C SER A 246 10.40 -0.79 15.92
N ALA A 247 10.85 -0.18 14.82
CA ALA A 247 12.05 -0.42 14.06
C ALA A 247 11.94 -1.38 12.87
N PHE A 248 11.41 -0.87 11.77
CA PHE A 248 11.75 -1.43 10.47
C PHE A 248 11.99 -0.33 9.45
N TYR A 249 13.23 0.13 9.46
CA TYR A 249 14.12 0.48 8.37
C TYR A 249 15.49 0.78 9.00
N GLY A 250 16.22 -0.28 9.38
CA GLY A 250 17.65 -0.20 9.65
C GLY A 250 18.40 -0.16 8.31
N PRO A 251 19.60 0.49 8.25
CA PRO A 251 20.34 0.62 7.02
C PRO A 251 20.81 -0.75 6.51
N ALA A 252 20.62 -0.97 5.20
CA ALA A 252 21.33 -2.03 4.50
C ALA A 252 22.83 -1.76 4.66
N SER A 253 23.55 -2.68 5.33
CA SER A 253 24.99 -2.65 5.42
C SER A 253 25.59 -2.88 4.04
N ALA A 254 26.05 -1.81 3.41
CA ALA A 254 26.95 -1.87 2.29
C ALA A 254 28.34 -2.25 2.82
N THR A 255 28.68 -3.54 2.76
CA THR A 255 30.06 -4.00 2.80
C THR A 255 30.25 -5.00 1.65
N ALA A 256 30.66 -4.47 0.53
CA ALA A 256 31.36 -5.23 -0.49
C ALA A 256 32.69 -4.54 -0.73
N THR A 257 33.68 -4.89 0.07
CA THR A 257 35.10 -4.79 -0.32
C THR A 257 35.41 -6.01 -1.15
N ALA A 258 35.69 -5.81 -2.40
CA ALA A 258 36.37 -6.79 -3.24
C ALA A 258 37.85 -6.40 -3.39
N PRO A 259 38.78 -7.38 -3.45
CA PRO A 259 40.14 -7.15 -3.83
C PRO A 259 40.28 -6.93 -5.35
#